data_9dd9474869aeae420e50a8ec19d52cf5
#
_entry.id   9dd9474869aeae420e50a8ec19d52cf5
#
_cell.length_a   1.000
_cell.length_b   1.000
_cell.length_c   1.000
_cell.angle_alpha   90.00
_cell.angle_beta   90.00
_cell.angle_gamma   90.00
#
_symmetry.space_group_name_H-M   'P 1'
#
loop_
_entity.id
_entity.type
_entity.pdbx_description
1 polymer ?
#
loop_
_entity_poly.entity_id
_entity_poly.type
_entity_poly.pdbx_seq_one_letter_code
_entity_poly.pdbx_strand_id
1 'polypeptide(L)'
;MNINIDGYARAYHPKNAAAGALIHLCNAGRPYLPDGTSYNASEDNQTCTGRFMQDFERIGAAGWKSPSVGAINWFGILGTGSVKVGKNAVSAVVPVKQKDGSGFYVSPTALADETIADKTEQSRYVNPLRVPAGVVPKTVIAEGVKMGSFGVAYNVNRRIAVPFVVGDAGPRIGEASVALARLAAGLPLKDDIKRSERYAGQVDTRDVLWVYFKDASVAYDHKNEAATVEKAKAAYQAWGGDERLALCVQRVPRN
;
A
#
# COMPACT_ATOMS: atom_id res chain seq x y z
N MET A 1 -3.95 -12.89 1.90
CA MET A 1 -2.94 -11.79 1.91
C MET A 1 -2.96 -11.14 0.54
N ASN A 2 -3.50 -9.94 0.45
CA ASN A 2 -3.49 -9.14 -0.78
C ASN A 2 -2.21 -8.30 -0.85
N ILE A 3 -1.76 -7.98 -2.05
CA ILE A 3 -0.56 -7.18 -2.24
C ILE A 3 -0.92 -5.70 -2.30
N ASN A 4 -0.31 -4.90 -1.40
CA ASN A 4 -0.27 -3.45 -1.42
C ASN A 4 1.06 -3.00 -2.03
N ILE A 5 1.00 -2.16 -3.07
CA ILE A 5 2.18 -1.65 -3.77
C ILE A 5 2.50 -0.19 -3.43
N ASP A 6 1.73 0.42 -2.55
CA ASP A 6 1.95 1.81 -2.17
C ASP A 6 3.36 1.98 -1.59
N GLY A 7 3.99 3.08 -1.94
CA GLY A 7 5.42 3.30 -1.72
C GLY A 7 6.34 2.89 -2.88
N TYR A 8 5.86 2.07 -3.83
CA TYR A 8 6.69 1.70 -4.97
C TYR A 8 6.76 2.82 -6.01
N ALA A 9 7.99 3.27 -6.32
CA ALA A 9 8.23 4.40 -7.21
C ALA A 9 7.63 4.22 -8.63
N ARG A 10 7.43 2.99 -9.08
CA ARG A 10 6.89 2.68 -10.40
C ARG A 10 5.49 2.08 -10.35
N ALA A 11 4.72 2.37 -9.28
CA ALA A 11 3.38 1.82 -9.10
C ALA A 11 2.34 2.45 -10.04
N TYR A 12 2.34 3.77 -10.17
CA TYR A 12 1.25 4.52 -10.82
C TYR A 12 1.76 5.43 -11.94
N HIS A 13 1.27 5.23 -13.16
CA HIS A 13 1.65 6.01 -14.32
C HIS A 13 0.42 6.46 -15.12
N PRO A 14 0.36 7.72 -15.62
CA PRO A 14 -0.84 8.26 -16.29
C PRO A 14 -1.31 7.48 -17.51
N LYS A 15 -0.39 6.83 -18.23
CA LYS A 15 -0.73 5.98 -19.38
C LYS A 15 -1.07 4.54 -19.00
N ASN A 16 -0.96 4.18 -17.72
CA ASN A 16 -1.16 2.81 -17.23
C ASN A 16 -0.43 1.72 -18.06
N ALA A 17 0.67 2.07 -18.69
CA ALA A 17 1.34 1.24 -19.71
C ALA A 17 2.86 1.23 -19.61
N ALA A 18 3.46 1.67 -18.50
CA ALA A 18 4.91 1.68 -18.40
C ALA A 18 5.46 0.26 -18.38
N ALA A 19 6.42 -0.01 -19.27
CA ALA A 19 7.05 -1.31 -19.38
C ALA A 19 7.73 -1.70 -18.06
N GLY A 20 7.48 -2.93 -17.60
CA GLY A 20 8.10 -3.49 -16.41
C GLY A 20 7.58 -2.95 -15.09
N ALA A 21 6.67 -1.98 -15.08
CA ALA A 21 6.07 -1.44 -13.87
C ALA A 21 4.80 -2.19 -13.49
N LEU A 22 4.55 -2.25 -12.19
CA LEU A 22 3.26 -2.63 -11.67
C LEU A 22 2.35 -1.41 -11.72
N ILE A 23 1.30 -1.46 -12.56
CA ILE A 23 0.42 -0.33 -12.77
C ILE A 23 -0.99 -0.70 -12.37
N HIS A 24 -1.53 0.06 -11.44
CA HIS A 24 -2.89 -0.06 -10.95
C HIS A 24 -3.62 1.27 -10.90
N LEU A 25 -3.49 2.07 -11.96
CA LEU A 25 -4.14 3.38 -11.98
C LEU A 25 -5.65 3.27 -11.72
N CYS A 26 -6.30 2.25 -12.27
CA CYS A 26 -7.72 1.98 -12.02
C CYS A 26 -8.04 1.51 -10.60
N ASN A 27 -7.06 1.19 -9.77
CA ASN A 27 -7.24 0.95 -8.33
C ASN A 27 -6.91 2.19 -7.49
N ALA A 28 -6.36 3.24 -8.11
CA ALA A 28 -5.74 4.34 -7.39
C ALA A 28 -6.73 5.38 -6.85
N GLY A 29 -8.04 5.26 -7.08
CA GLY A 29 -8.95 6.30 -6.63
C GLY A 29 -10.43 6.04 -6.83
N ARG A 30 -11.22 7.04 -6.46
CA ARG A 30 -12.68 7.09 -6.65
C ARG A 30 -13.06 8.37 -7.39
N PRO A 31 -13.60 8.29 -8.60
CA PRO A 31 -14.18 9.43 -9.29
C PRO A 31 -15.47 9.91 -8.62
N TYR A 32 -15.66 11.23 -8.61
CA TYR A 32 -16.88 11.94 -8.26
C TYR A 32 -17.29 12.80 -9.46
N LEU A 33 -18.50 12.61 -9.97
CA LEU A 33 -19.00 13.23 -11.17
C LEU A 33 -20.10 14.27 -10.88
N PRO A 34 -20.32 15.26 -11.76
CA PRO A 34 -21.29 16.34 -11.53
C PRO A 34 -22.73 15.87 -11.40
N ASP A 35 -23.08 14.74 -12.02
CA ASP A 35 -24.41 14.11 -11.95
C ASP A 35 -24.68 13.42 -10.58
N GLY A 36 -23.73 13.51 -9.65
CA GLY A 36 -23.81 12.86 -8.35
C GLY A 36 -23.28 11.43 -8.33
N THR A 37 -22.91 10.89 -9.48
CA THR A 37 -22.31 9.54 -9.56
C THR A 37 -20.94 9.51 -8.90
N SER A 38 -20.68 8.44 -8.13
CA SER A 38 -19.33 8.05 -7.71
C SER A 38 -19.20 6.54 -7.75
N TYR A 39 -18.02 6.06 -8.06
CA TYR A 39 -17.75 4.62 -8.10
C TYR A 39 -16.31 4.33 -7.68
N ASN A 40 -16.04 3.08 -7.31
CA ASN A 40 -14.68 2.67 -7.00
C ASN A 40 -13.94 2.33 -8.29
N ALA A 41 -12.79 2.94 -8.52
CA ALA A 41 -11.97 2.67 -9.70
C ALA A 41 -11.58 1.19 -9.86
N SER A 42 -11.53 0.44 -8.74
CA SER A 42 -11.28 -1.01 -8.76
C SER A 42 -12.32 -1.83 -9.52
N GLU A 43 -13.50 -1.28 -9.77
CA GLU A 43 -14.53 -1.92 -10.62
C GLU A 43 -14.07 -2.03 -12.08
N ASP A 44 -13.13 -1.18 -12.51
CA ASP A 44 -12.51 -1.20 -13.85
C ASP A 44 -11.16 -1.95 -13.87
N ASN A 45 -10.85 -2.71 -12.83
CA ASN A 45 -9.52 -3.23 -12.55
C ASN A 45 -8.97 -4.20 -13.62
N GLN A 46 -9.80 -5.02 -14.22
CA GLN A 46 -9.32 -6.10 -15.10
C GLN A 46 -8.65 -5.57 -16.36
N THR A 47 -9.21 -4.54 -16.96
CA THR A 47 -8.73 -3.94 -18.21
C THR A 47 -7.93 -2.66 -17.98
N CYS A 48 -8.29 -1.90 -16.96
CA CYS A 48 -7.78 -0.56 -16.66
C CYS A 48 -7.88 0.41 -17.86
N THR A 49 -8.88 0.20 -18.71
CA THR A 49 -9.11 0.94 -19.97
C THR A 49 -10.57 1.30 -20.17
N GLY A 50 -11.45 0.95 -19.23
CA GLY A 50 -12.87 1.23 -19.31
C GLY A 50 -13.22 2.62 -18.76
N ARG A 51 -14.28 2.65 -17.95
CA ARG A 51 -14.88 3.89 -17.45
C ARG A 51 -13.89 4.77 -16.66
N PHE A 52 -13.08 4.16 -15.79
CA PHE A 52 -12.15 4.91 -14.95
C PHE A 52 -11.12 5.67 -15.79
N MET A 53 -10.53 5.03 -16.81
CA MET A 53 -9.54 5.69 -17.65
C MET A 53 -10.13 6.82 -18.49
N GLN A 54 -11.37 6.68 -18.97
CA GLN A 54 -12.09 7.75 -19.65
C GLN A 54 -12.31 8.96 -18.73
N ASP A 55 -12.78 8.72 -17.51
CA ASP A 55 -12.98 9.78 -16.52
C ASP A 55 -11.64 10.40 -16.07
N PHE A 56 -10.60 9.58 -15.91
CA PHE A 56 -9.24 10.05 -15.62
C PHE A 56 -8.73 11.03 -16.67
N GLU A 57 -8.84 10.68 -17.95
CA GLU A 57 -8.41 11.52 -19.06
C GLU A 57 -9.23 12.83 -19.14
N ARG A 58 -10.56 12.73 -19.03
CA ARG A 58 -11.47 13.86 -19.06
C ARG A 58 -11.26 14.83 -17.90
N ILE A 59 -11.15 14.33 -16.67
CA ILE A 59 -10.91 15.12 -15.46
C ILE A 59 -9.49 15.73 -15.51
N GLY A 60 -8.50 14.98 -15.98
CA GLY A 60 -7.14 15.45 -16.15
C GLY A 60 -7.02 16.56 -17.17
N ALA A 61 -7.67 16.44 -18.33
CA ALA A 61 -7.73 17.47 -19.36
C ALA A 61 -8.38 18.78 -18.84
N ALA A 62 -9.29 18.67 -17.88
CA ALA A 62 -9.92 19.82 -17.20
C ALA A 62 -9.12 20.35 -16.00
N GLY A 63 -7.87 19.90 -15.81
CA GLY A 63 -6.97 20.38 -14.75
C GLY A 63 -7.30 19.86 -13.34
N TRP A 64 -8.00 18.73 -13.23
CA TRP A 64 -8.30 17.99 -11.99
C TRP A 64 -9.26 18.66 -10.99
N LYS A 65 -9.56 19.94 -11.18
CA LYS A 65 -10.33 20.78 -10.23
C LYS A 65 -11.57 21.41 -10.84
N SER A 66 -12.13 20.84 -11.88
CA SER A 66 -13.32 21.38 -12.54
C SER A 66 -14.61 20.82 -11.90
N PRO A 67 -15.44 21.64 -11.21
CA PRO A 67 -16.70 21.18 -10.63
C PRO A 67 -17.68 20.62 -11.67
N SER A 68 -17.61 21.11 -12.91
CA SER A 68 -18.49 20.71 -14.01
C SER A 68 -18.03 19.45 -14.75
N VAL A 69 -16.80 18.98 -14.47
CA VAL A 69 -16.25 17.76 -15.11
C VAL A 69 -16.12 16.63 -14.08
N GLY A 70 -15.70 16.93 -12.87
CA GLY A 70 -15.51 15.96 -11.81
C GLY A 70 -14.14 16.03 -11.14
N ALA A 71 -13.91 15.14 -10.18
CA ALA A 71 -12.66 15.00 -9.46
C ALA A 71 -12.41 13.55 -9.08
N ILE A 72 -11.15 13.19 -8.82
CA ILE A 72 -10.77 11.88 -8.32
C ILE A 72 -10.20 12.02 -6.90
N ASN A 73 -10.76 11.27 -5.96
CA ASN A 73 -10.15 11.05 -4.65
C ASN A 73 -9.15 9.91 -4.79
N TRP A 74 -7.87 10.21 -4.63
CA TRP A 74 -6.78 9.25 -4.79
C TRP A 74 -6.60 8.38 -3.53
N PHE A 75 -6.28 7.11 -3.71
CA PHE A 75 -5.97 6.16 -2.63
C PHE A 75 -4.47 5.92 -2.50
N GLY A 76 -3.80 5.53 -3.58
CA GLY A 76 -2.37 5.22 -3.61
C GLY A 76 -1.50 6.28 -4.28
N ILE A 77 -2.05 7.44 -4.63
CA ILE A 77 -1.36 8.55 -5.29
C ILE A 77 -1.41 9.79 -4.40
N LEU A 78 -0.26 10.44 -4.20
CA LEU A 78 -0.22 11.72 -3.52
C LEU A 78 -0.97 12.78 -4.34
N GLY A 79 -1.92 13.45 -3.71
CA GLY A 79 -2.67 14.52 -4.34
C GLY A 79 -2.56 15.84 -3.58
N THR A 80 -2.85 16.94 -4.27
CA THR A 80 -2.94 18.30 -3.69
C THR A 80 -4.23 18.98 -4.11
N GLY A 81 -4.55 20.09 -3.45
CA GLY A 81 -5.73 20.89 -3.76
C GLY A 81 -7.05 20.21 -3.42
N SER A 82 -8.14 20.92 -3.64
CA SER A 82 -9.50 20.44 -3.38
C SER A 82 -10.48 21.05 -4.37
N VAL A 83 -11.64 20.42 -4.52
CA VAL A 83 -12.76 20.91 -5.32
C VAL A 83 -14.08 20.38 -4.76
N LYS A 84 -15.16 21.13 -4.93
CA LYS A 84 -16.53 20.68 -4.62
C LYS A 84 -17.19 20.23 -5.93
N VAL A 85 -17.57 18.94 -6.01
CA VAL A 85 -18.29 18.35 -7.14
C VAL A 85 -19.69 17.96 -6.67
N GLY A 86 -20.71 18.66 -7.14
CA GLY A 86 -22.06 18.53 -6.60
C GLY A 86 -22.08 18.80 -5.09
N LYS A 87 -22.53 17.83 -4.29
CA LYS A 87 -22.54 17.89 -2.82
C LYS A 87 -21.24 17.40 -2.16
N ASN A 88 -20.31 16.85 -2.93
CA ASN A 88 -19.10 16.22 -2.40
C ASN A 88 -17.93 17.21 -2.38
N ALA A 89 -17.33 17.44 -1.22
CA ALA A 89 -16.04 18.10 -1.08
C ALA A 89 -14.94 17.05 -1.23
N VAL A 90 -14.14 17.14 -2.29
CA VAL A 90 -13.06 16.19 -2.62
C VAL A 90 -11.73 16.89 -2.43
N SER A 91 -10.86 16.31 -1.61
CA SER A 91 -9.51 16.82 -1.33
C SER A 91 -8.45 16.04 -2.06
N ALA A 92 -7.24 16.60 -2.14
CA ALA A 92 -6.07 15.96 -2.72
C ALA A 92 -6.31 15.47 -4.17
N VAL A 93 -6.98 16.29 -4.98
CA VAL A 93 -7.49 15.88 -6.31
C VAL A 93 -6.47 15.99 -7.43
N VAL A 94 -5.44 16.85 -7.29
CA VAL A 94 -4.39 17.01 -8.31
C VAL A 94 -3.26 16.03 -8.04
N PRO A 95 -3.06 15.01 -8.88
CA PRO A 95 -2.03 14.00 -8.62
C PRO A 95 -0.63 14.59 -8.81
N VAL A 96 0.28 14.24 -7.90
CA VAL A 96 1.66 14.74 -7.88
C VAL A 96 2.56 13.77 -8.65
N LYS A 97 3.27 14.27 -9.66
CA LYS A 97 4.30 13.50 -10.36
C LYS A 97 5.61 13.53 -9.58
N GLN A 98 6.38 12.45 -9.70
CA GLN A 98 7.75 12.40 -9.21
C GLN A 98 8.64 13.40 -9.96
N LYS A 99 9.68 13.88 -9.29
CA LYS A 99 10.58 14.91 -9.83
C LYS A 99 11.68 14.36 -10.74
N ASP A 100 11.78 13.03 -10.83
CA ASP A 100 12.83 12.34 -11.60
C ASP A 100 12.59 12.35 -13.13
N GLY A 101 11.52 12.95 -13.59
CA GLY A 101 11.15 13.00 -15.01
C GLY A 101 10.56 11.70 -15.56
N SER A 102 10.41 10.67 -14.76
CA SER A 102 9.86 9.36 -15.18
C SER A 102 8.39 9.40 -15.60
N GLY A 103 7.65 10.40 -15.14
CA GLY A 103 6.22 10.54 -15.36
C GLY A 103 5.34 9.74 -14.40
N PHE A 104 5.93 8.94 -13.51
CA PHE A 104 5.19 8.26 -12.44
C PHE A 104 4.68 9.26 -11.41
N TYR A 105 3.57 8.91 -10.77
CA TYR A 105 3.05 9.63 -9.62
C TYR A 105 3.75 9.22 -8.34
N VAL A 106 3.81 10.15 -7.38
CA VAL A 106 4.26 9.85 -6.02
C VAL A 106 3.26 8.92 -5.35
N SER A 107 3.74 7.79 -4.85
CA SER A 107 2.94 6.81 -4.12
C SER A 107 3.29 6.85 -2.63
N PRO A 108 2.44 7.44 -1.78
CA PRO A 108 2.70 7.56 -0.36
C PRO A 108 2.36 6.27 0.40
N THR A 109 3.02 6.11 1.56
CA THR A 109 2.63 5.20 2.64
C THR A 109 2.42 5.98 3.93
N ALA A 110 1.66 5.44 4.88
CA ALA A 110 1.41 6.12 6.15
C ALA A 110 2.66 6.17 7.06
N LEU A 111 3.52 5.15 7.01
CA LEU A 111 4.86 5.21 7.60
C LEU A 111 5.80 5.88 6.60
N ALA A 112 6.53 6.88 7.02
CA ALA A 112 7.42 7.65 6.18
C ALA A 112 8.68 8.07 6.94
N ASP A 113 9.71 8.42 6.20
CA ASP A 113 10.89 9.07 6.76
C ASP A 113 10.60 10.55 7.02
N GLU A 114 10.36 10.86 8.29
CA GLU A 114 10.00 12.22 8.72
C GLU A 114 11.19 13.20 8.66
N THR A 115 12.41 12.74 8.39
CA THR A 115 13.57 13.62 8.14
C THR A 115 13.49 14.27 6.75
N ILE A 116 12.70 13.70 5.84
CA ILE A 116 12.41 14.28 4.53
C ILE A 116 11.14 15.11 4.65
N ALA A 117 11.27 16.43 4.79
CA ALA A 117 10.13 17.34 4.92
C ALA A 117 9.25 17.40 3.67
N ASP A 118 9.87 17.27 2.49
CA ASP A 118 9.16 17.32 1.21
C ASP A 118 8.40 16.03 0.93
N LYS A 119 7.08 16.10 1.06
CA LYS A 119 6.18 14.97 0.79
C LYS A 119 6.12 14.55 -0.68
N THR A 120 6.69 15.32 -1.59
CA THR A 120 6.74 14.96 -3.02
C THR A 120 7.96 14.12 -3.37
N GLU A 121 8.86 13.89 -2.41
CA GLU A 121 9.98 12.97 -2.58
C GLU A 121 9.55 11.52 -2.37
N GLN A 122 9.67 10.70 -3.43
CA GLN A 122 9.25 9.29 -3.37
C GLN A 122 10.06 8.47 -2.35
N SER A 123 11.33 8.78 -2.17
CA SER A 123 12.20 8.11 -1.20
C SER A 123 11.78 8.29 0.27
N ARG A 124 10.91 9.27 0.54
CA ARG A 124 10.31 9.46 1.86
C ARG A 124 9.52 8.23 2.33
N TYR A 125 8.91 7.52 1.41
CA TYR A 125 7.93 6.47 1.69
C TYR A 125 8.54 5.08 1.74
N VAL A 126 7.91 4.18 2.51
CA VAL A 126 8.40 2.80 2.67
C VAL A 126 8.46 2.10 1.32
N ASN A 127 9.63 1.57 0.98
CA ASN A 127 9.81 0.79 -0.24
C ASN A 127 9.21 -0.62 -0.08
N PRO A 128 8.07 -0.93 -0.72
CA PRO A 128 7.38 -2.19 -0.52
C PRO A 128 8.07 -3.39 -1.16
N LEU A 129 9.12 -3.17 -1.97
CA LEU A 129 9.91 -4.25 -2.55
C LEU A 129 11.01 -4.77 -1.60
N ARG A 130 11.44 -3.93 -0.64
CA ARG A 130 12.56 -4.23 0.26
C ARG A 130 12.14 -4.42 1.70
N VAL A 131 11.13 -3.66 2.14
CA VAL A 131 10.65 -3.68 3.53
C VAL A 131 9.38 -4.53 3.63
N PRO A 132 9.41 -5.65 4.37
CA PRO A 132 8.20 -6.37 4.75
C PRO A 132 7.31 -5.45 5.59
N ALA A 133 6.19 -5.02 5.02
CA ALA A 133 5.27 -4.09 5.67
C ALA A 133 3.82 -4.59 5.57
N GLY A 134 3.05 -4.37 6.63
CA GLY A 134 1.64 -4.69 6.69
C GLY A 134 0.78 -3.42 6.74
N VAL A 135 -0.46 -3.55 6.28
CA VAL A 135 -1.49 -2.51 6.33
C VAL A 135 -2.43 -2.78 7.51
N VAL A 136 -2.81 -1.74 8.24
CA VAL A 136 -3.69 -1.88 9.41
C VAL A 136 -4.93 -1.01 9.31
N PRO A 137 -6.11 -1.54 9.71
CA PRO A 137 -7.33 -0.74 9.83
C PRO A 137 -7.36 0.08 11.13
N LYS A 138 -8.26 1.07 11.14
CA LYS A 138 -8.50 1.92 12.33
C LYS A 138 -8.81 1.11 13.58
N THR A 139 -9.47 -0.04 13.47
CA THR A 139 -9.77 -0.93 14.60
C THR A 139 -8.53 -1.47 15.29
N VAL A 140 -7.50 -1.84 14.52
CA VAL A 140 -6.20 -2.30 15.05
C VAL A 140 -5.41 -1.12 15.65
N ILE A 141 -5.49 0.06 15.03
CA ILE A 141 -4.89 1.29 15.56
C ILE A 141 -5.51 1.66 16.92
N ALA A 142 -6.83 1.52 17.06
CA ALA A 142 -7.52 1.78 18.34
C ALA A 142 -7.07 0.86 19.48
N GLU A 143 -6.54 -0.32 19.16
CA GLU A 143 -5.95 -1.25 20.13
C GLU A 143 -4.50 -0.90 20.53
N GLY A 144 -3.98 0.22 20.07
CA GLY A 144 -2.64 0.73 20.42
C GLY A 144 -1.54 0.40 19.41
N VAL A 145 -1.85 -0.24 18.29
CA VAL A 145 -0.91 -0.43 17.18
C VAL A 145 -0.79 0.90 16.41
N LYS A 146 0.43 1.30 16.08
CA LYS A 146 0.70 2.56 15.36
C LYS A 146 1.62 2.33 14.16
N MET A 147 1.75 3.32 13.29
CA MET A 147 2.75 3.28 12.21
C MET A 147 4.13 3.05 12.80
N GLY A 148 4.90 2.14 12.19
CA GLY A 148 6.18 1.71 12.70
C GLY A 148 6.13 0.62 13.78
N SER A 149 4.96 0.24 14.32
CA SER A 149 4.83 -0.96 15.17
C SER A 149 5.24 -2.20 14.38
N PHE A 150 5.62 -3.26 15.09
CA PHE A 150 6.02 -4.51 14.47
C PHE A 150 4.92 -5.56 14.54
N GLY A 151 5.10 -6.62 13.78
CA GLY A 151 4.24 -7.79 13.80
C GLY A 151 4.89 -8.99 13.14
N VAL A 152 4.16 -10.10 13.08
CA VAL A 152 4.52 -11.28 12.28
C VAL A 152 3.32 -11.72 11.46
N ALA A 153 3.55 -12.01 10.18
CA ALA A 153 2.60 -12.68 9.30
C ALA A 153 3.05 -14.13 9.12
N TYR A 154 2.17 -15.06 9.43
CA TYR A 154 2.46 -16.49 9.31
C TYR A 154 1.59 -17.12 8.24
N ASN A 155 2.22 -17.58 7.17
CA ASN A 155 1.56 -18.37 6.13
C ASN A 155 1.42 -19.81 6.61
N VAL A 156 0.21 -20.22 6.96
CA VAL A 156 -0.08 -21.53 7.55
C VAL A 156 0.28 -22.66 6.60
N ASN A 157 -0.04 -22.51 5.32
CA ASN A 157 0.20 -23.54 4.32
C ASN A 157 1.69 -23.74 4.01
N ARG A 158 2.46 -22.67 4.01
CA ARG A 158 3.91 -22.69 3.78
C ARG A 158 4.71 -22.91 5.05
N ARG A 159 4.10 -22.70 6.22
CA ARG A 159 4.76 -22.70 7.53
C ARG A 159 5.91 -21.70 7.63
N ILE A 160 5.70 -20.52 7.04
CA ILE A 160 6.70 -19.44 7.00
C ILE A 160 6.19 -18.27 7.84
N ALA A 161 6.97 -17.85 8.81
CA ALA A 161 6.77 -16.65 9.60
C ALA A 161 7.64 -15.52 9.04
N VAL A 162 7.05 -14.36 8.80
CA VAL A 162 7.77 -13.18 8.32
C VAL A 162 7.47 -12.03 9.28
N PRO A 163 8.47 -11.57 10.05
CA PRO A 163 8.36 -10.34 10.81
C PRO A 163 8.21 -9.14 9.89
N PHE A 164 7.36 -8.19 10.25
CA PHE A 164 7.06 -7.02 9.44
C PHE A 164 6.91 -5.75 10.29
N VAL A 165 6.94 -4.60 9.63
CA VAL A 165 6.58 -3.30 10.19
C VAL A 165 5.19 -2.88 9.73
N VAL A 166 4.44 -2.20 10.58
CA VAL A 166 3.18 -1.53 10.17
C VAL A 166 3.54 -0.33 9.32
N GLY A 167 3.40 -0.47 8.02
CA GLY A 167 3.85 0.51 7.02
C GLY A 167 2.74 1.39 6.48
N ASP A 168 1.49 0.93 6.55
CA ASP A 168 0.40 1.70 5.96
C ASP A 168 -0.93 1.49 6.69
N ALA A 169 -1.90 2.37 6.40
CA ALA A 169 -3.26 2.32 6.92
C ALA A 169 -4.26 2.02 5.81
N GLY A 170 -5.18 1.11 6.07
CA GLY A 170 -6.17 0.69 5.08
C GLY A 170 -7.49 0.23 5.74
N PRO A 171 -8.45 -0.22 4.94
CA PRO A 171 -9.78 -0.55 5.45
C PRO A 171 -9.84 -1.87 6.23
N ARG A 172 -8.86 -2.76 6.07
CA ARG A 172 -8.89 -4.12 6.63
C ARG A 172 -7.50 -4.70 6.88
N ILE A 173 -7.43 -5.75 7.70
CA ILE A 173 -6.25 -6.63 7.83
C ILE A 173 -6.14 -7.50 6.58
N GLY A 174 -4.92 -7.85 6.19
CA GLY A 174 -4.67 -8.81 5.13
C GLY A 174 -3.99 -8.22 3.90
N GLU A 175 -3.57 -6.96 3.95
CA GLU A 175 -2.77 -6.33 2.90
C GLU A 175 -1.30 -6.26 3.32
N ALA A 176 -0.41 -6.62 2.40
CA ALA A 176 1.03 -6.75 2.61
C ALA A 176 1.82 -6.07 1.51
N SER A 177 2.97 -5.52 1.84
CA SER A 177 3.96 -5.12 0.85
C SER A 177 4.37 -6.31 -0.03
N VAL A 178 4.87 -6.03 -1.22
CA VAL A 178 5.42 -7.05 -2.12
C VAL A 178 6.49 -7.89 -1.42
N ALA A 179 7.37 -7.24 -0.63
CA ALA A 179 8.41 -7.93 0.13
C ALA A 179 7.81 -8.93 1.12
N LEU A 180 6.82 -8.50 1.92
CA LEU A 180 6.16 -9.38 2.88
C LEU A 180 5.47 -10.57 2.21
N ALA A 181 4.71 -10.32 1.14
CA ALA A 181 4.00 -11.36 0.43
C ALA A 181 4.94 -12.38 -0.22
N ARG A 182 6.02 -11.91 -0.86
CA ARG A 182 7.03 -12.78 -1.46
C ARG A 182 7.72 -13.66 -0.43
N LEU A 183 8.19 -13.06 0.66
CA LEU A 183 8.86 -13.82 1.75
C LEU A 183 7.92 -14.84 2.39
N ALA A 184 6.65 -14.48 2.64
CA ALA A 184 5.66 -15.41 3.19
C ALA A 184 5.31 -16.57 2.23
N ALA A 185 5.59 -16.41 0.94
CA ALA A 185 5.48 -17.46 -0.06
C ALA A 185 6.78 -18.23 -0.31
N GLY A 186 7.87 -17.90 0.40
CA GLY A 186 9.21 -18.49 0.20
C GLY A 186 9.90 -18.02 -1.09
N LEU A 187 9.52 -16.86 -1.62
CA LEU A 187 10.10 -16.26 -2.81
C LEU A 187 11.16 -15.21 -2.43
N PRO A 188 12.22 -15.05 -3.24
CA PRO A 188 13.25 -14.03 -3.00
C PRO A 188 12.70 -12.63 -3.20
N LEU A 189 13.30 -11.65 -2.51
CA LEU A 189 13.06 -10.23 -2.78
C LEU A 189 13.52 -9.86 -4.19
N LYS A 190 12.98 -8.76 -4.71
CA LYS A 190 13.37 -8.17 -5.99
C LYS A 190 13.48 -6.65 -5.86
N ASP A 191 14.42 -6.06 -6.57
CA ASP A 191 14.59 -4.60 -6.63
C ASP A 191 13.62 -3.93 -7.61
N ASP A 192 13.08 -4.70 -8.54
CA ASP A 192 12.04 -4.28 -9.49
C ASP A 192 11.11 -5.45 -9.78
N ILE A 193 9.86 -5.16 -10.14
CA ILE A 193 8.86 -6.15 -10.51
C ILE A 193 8.19 -5.79 -11.82
N LYS A 194 7.95 -6.82 -12.64
CA LYS A 194 7.16 -6.70 -13.87
C LYS A 194 5.67 -6.83 -13.57
N ARG A 195 4.84 -6.32 -14.48
CA ARG A 195 3.37 -6.44 -14.38
C ARG A 195 2.89 -7.89 -14.18
N SER A 196 3.54 -8.87 -14.81
CA SER A 196 3.25 -10.29 -14.65
C SER A 196 3.56 -10.86 -13.27
N GLU A 197 4.39 -10.18 -12.49
CA GLU A 197 4.84 -10.60 -11.16
C GLU A 197 4.07 -9.93 -10.02
N ARG A 198 3.14 -9.04 -10.32
CA ARG A 198 2.45 -8.18 -9.34
C ARG A 198 1.72 -8.94 -8.23
N TYR A 199 1.27 -10.15 -8.52
CA TYR A 199 0.57 -11.00 -7.56
C TYR A 199 1.44 -12.12 -6.98
N ALA A 200 2.75 -12.10 -7.23
CA ALA A 200 3.64 -13.13 -6.70
C ALA A 200 3.68 -13.09 -5.16
N GLY A 201 3.27 -14.19 -4.55
CA GLY A 201 3.14 -14.33 -3.09
C GLY A 201 1.76 -13.97 -2.54
N GLN A 202 0.80 -13.55 -3.37
CA GLN A 202 -0.58 -13.34 -2.91
C GLN A 202 -1.19 -14.65 -2.39
N VAL A 203 -1.98 -14.54 -1.33
CA VAL A 203 -2.72 -15.67 -0.73
C VAL A 203 -4.19 -15.26 -0.67
N ASP A 204 -5.03 -15.89 -1.50
CA ASP A 204 -6.45 -15.52 -1.64
C ASP A 204 -7.34 -16.17 -0.58
N THR A 205 -6.82 -17.17 0.11
CA THR A 205 -7.47 -17.87 1.21
C THR A 205 -7.16 -17.23 2.58
N ARG A 206 -7.89 -17.65 3.64
CA ARG A 206 -7.69 -17.17 5.01
C ARG A 206 -6.54 -17.88 5.73
N ASP A 207 -5.47 -18.22 5.03
CA ASP A 207 -4.35 -19.03 5.52
C ASP A 207 -3.17 -18.20 6.02
N VAL A 208 -3.41 -16.95 6.41
CA VAL A 208 -2.37 -16.09 7.00
C VAL A 208 -2.83 -15.58 8.35
N LEU A 209 -2.08 -15.96 9.39
CA LEU A 209 -2.23 -15.41 10.73
C LEU A 209 -1.42 -14.11 10.84
N TRP A 210 -2.07 -13.06 11.36
CA TRP A 210 -1.47 -11.76 11.62
C TRP A 210 -1.40 -11.49 13.11
N VAL A 211 -0.20 -11.22 13.61
CA VAL A 211 0.03 -10.84 15.00
C VAL A 211 0.73 -9.48 15.03
N TYR A 212 0.24 -8.56 15.84
CA TYR A 212 0.79 -7.21 15.99
C TYR A 212 1.36 -7.00 17.37
N PHE A 213 2.51 -6.33 17.45
CA PHE A 213 3.20 -6.00 18.70
C PHE A 213 2.99 -4.52 19.02
N LYS A 214 2.39 -4.19 20.17
CA LYS A 214 2.04 -2.81 20.54
C LYS A 214 3.23 -2.04 21.11
N ASP A 215 4.15 -2.75 21.79
CA ASP A 215 5.11 -2.16 22.73
C ASP A 215 6.42 -1.69 22.07
N ALA A 216 6.60 -1.99 20.79
CA ALA A 216 7.79 -1.63 20.04
C ALA A 216 7.43 -1.02 18.69
N SER A 217 8.17 0.01 18.31
CA SER A 217 8.03 0.67 17.00
C SER A 217 9.34 1.27 16.53
N VAL A 218 9.42 1.58 15.24
CA VAL A 218 10.58 2.19 14.60
C VAL A 218 10.16 3.46 13.88
N ALA A 219 11.03 4.49 13.88
CA ALA A 219 11.02 5.53 12.88
C ALA A 219 11.68 4.96 11.61
N TYR A 220 11.02 5.16 10.46
CA TYR A 220 11.55 4.70 9.19
C TYR A 220 12.69 5.61 8.72
N ASP A 221 13.77 4.99 8.24
CA ASP A 221 14.92 5.65 7.63
C ASP A 221 15.12 5.04 6.23
N HIS A 222 14.85 5.82 5.19
CA HIS A 222 14.97 5.38 3.79
C HIS A 222 16.41 5.03 3.40
N LYS A 223 17.41 5.57 4.11
CA LYS A 223 18.84 5.26 3.86
C LYS A 223 19.28 3.95 4.49
N ASN A 224 18.48 3.43 5.44
CA ASN A 224 18.81 2.21 6.16
C ASN A 224 17.58 1.31 6.32
N GLU A 225 16.95 0.93 5.22
CA GLU A 225 15.79 0.03 5.18
C GLU A 225 16.08 -1.32 5.86
N ALA A 226 17.32 -1.81 5.74
CA ALA A 226 17.77 -3.03 6.38
C ALA A 226 17.65 -2.97 7.91
N ALA A 227 17.91 -1.83 8.53
CA ALA A 227 17.75 -1.68 9.98
C ALA A 227 16.29 -1.83 10.42
N THR A 228 15.33 -1.37 9.61
CA THR A 228 13.89 -1.58 9.89
C THR A 228 13.56 -3.07 9.88
N VAL A 229 14.09 -3.82 8.92
CA VAL A 229 13.89 -5.27 8.80
C VAL A 229 14.50 -6.01 10.00
N GLU A 230 15.73 -5.67 10.39
CA GLU A 230 16.41 -6.29 11.54
C GLU A 230 15.70 -5.98 12.86
N LYS A 231 15.19 -4.75 13.05
CA LYS A 231 14.37 -4.41 14.22
C LYS A 231 13.06 -5.19 14.28
N ALA A 232 12.42 -5.45 13.13
CA ALA A 232 11.22 -6.29 13.08
C ALA A 232 11.54 -7.75 13.50
N LYS A 233 12.66 -8.31 13.05
CA LYS A 233 13.13 -9.63 13.48
C LYS A 233 13.43 -9.67 14.98
N ALA A 234 14.13 -8.68 15.50
CA ALA A 234 14.43 -8.56 16.92
C ALA A 234 13.17 -8.45 17.78
N ALA A 235 12.18 -7.66 17.35
CA ALA A 235 10.89 -7.55 18.02
C ALA A 235 10.13 -8.87 18.03
N TYR A 236 10.17 -9.64 16.94
CA TYR A 236 9.59 -10.97 16.87
C TYR A 236 10.25 -11.93 17.87
N GLN A 237 11.57 -11.95 17.96
CA GLN A 237 12.29 -12.77 18.93
C GLN A 237 11.96 -12.36 20.37
N ALA A 238 11.96 -11.06 20.66
CA ALA A 238 11.60 -10.53 21.98
C ALA A 238 10.14 -10.87 22.39
N TRP A 239 9.22 -10.95 21.41
CA TRP A 239 7.85 -11.38 21.66
C TRP A 239 7.73 -12.86 22.02
N GLY A 240 8.74 -13.68 21.75
CA GLY A 240 8.81 -15.12 22.03
C GLY A 240 8.97 -16.00 20.79
N GLY A 241 9.17 -15.39 19.62
CA GLY A 241 9.56 -16.08 18.38
C GLY A 241 8.61 -17.20 17.96
N ASP A 242 9.20 -18.24 17.38
CA ASP A 242 8.47 -19.40 16.83
C ASP A 242 7.74 -20.22 17.91
N GLU A 243 8.26 -20.27 19.12
CA GLU A 243 7.61 -21.01 20.24
C GLU A 243 6.26 -20.37 20.60
N ARG A 244 6.23 -19.06 20.77
CA ARG A 244 4.99 -18.35 21.07
C ARG A 244 4.04 -18.33 19.88
N LEU A 245 4.56 -18.23 18.67
CA LEU A 245 3.77 -18.30 17.44
C LEU A 245 3.05 -19.66 17.32
N ALA A 246 3.73 -20.76 17.61
CA ALA A 246 3.13 -22.10 17.60
C ALA A 246 1.91 -22.21 18.54
N LEU A 247 1.98 -21.60 19.73
CA LEU A 247 0.85 -21.54 20.66
C LEU A 247 -0.32 -20.70 20.09
N CYS A 248 -0.03 -19.60 19.39
CA CYS A 248 -1.06 -18.81 18.71
C CYS A 248 -1.75 -19.61 17.61
N VAL A 249 -0.98 -20.32 16.78
CA VAL A 249 -1.49 -21.13 15.65
C VAL A 249 -2.43 -22.23 16.15
N GLN A 250 -2.14 -22.85 17.30
CA GLN A 250 -2.99 -23.88 17.91
C GLN A 250 -4.36 -23.35 18.37
N ARG A 251 -4.44 -22.05 18.70
CA ARG A 251 -5.66 -21.41 19.21
C ARG A 251 -6.56 -20.82 18.14
N VAL A 252 -6.08 -20.72 16.91
CA VAL A 252 -6.88 -20.20 15.79
C VAL A 252 -7.80 -21.31 15.28
N PRO A 253 -9.14 -21.08 15.26
CA PRO A 253 -10.05 -22.07 14.69
C PRO A 253 -9.68 -22.32 13.22
N ARG A 254 -9.51 -23.55 12.84
CA ARG A 254 -9.41 -23.97 11.44
C ARG A 254 -10.84 -24.21 10.96
N ASN A 255 -11.32 -23.31 10.13
CA ASN A 255 -12.60 -23.51 9.41
C ASN A 255 -12.39 -24.46 8.24
#